data_f42e7144049f4c710b3a8c4e69c43ac9
#
_entry.id   f42e7144049f4c710b3a8c4e69c43ac9
#
_cell.length_a   1.000
_cell.length_b   1.000
_cell.length_c   1.000
_cell.angle_alpha   90.00
_cell.angle_beta   90.00
_cell.angle_gamma   90.00
#
_symmetry.space_group_name_H-M   'P 1'
#
loop_
_entity.id
_entity.type
_entity.pdbx_description
1 polymer ?
#
loop_
_entity_poly.entity_id
_entity_poly.type
_entity_poly.pdbx_seq_one_letter_code
_entity_poly.pdbx_strand_id
1 'polypeptide(L)'
;MNFPDLELNLIGVCELIETLRGPEGCPWDIEQTPNSLTKHLIEECYELVEAIENNDLENIEEEIGDLLLNLSYQIVFLKEKNYSNEKALIKKLFFKIHTRHPHVFADLKLNDSAAVEKNWQKIKNKANKNNTDNIPKHLPSLILAQKVQKKYSKLNNESSTIDSLSNMRNIMNNQKMLNSDMVGEILFELSNYARLNKIDSEKSLKKFINDYMDQTNEK
;
A
#
# COMPACT_ATOMS: atom_id res chain seq x y z
N MET A 1 -2.21 -35.64 10.60
CA MET A 1 -1.17 -35.04 9.75
C MET A 1 0.09 -34.89 10.57
N ASN A 2 1.23 -35.38 10.10
CA ASN A 2 2.51 -35.07 10.73
C ASN A 2 2.98 -33.72 10.14
N PHE A 3 2.96 -32.68 10.96
CA PHE A 3 3.62 -31.44 10.58
C PHE A 3 5.14 -31.69 10.46
N PRO A 4 5.82 -31.06 9.48
CA PRO A 4 7.27 -31.07 9.46
C PRO A 4 7.80 -30.49 10.78
N ASP A 5 8.97 -30.98 11.22
CA ASP A 5 9.64 -30.49 12.45
C ASP A 5 10.24 -29.10 12.20
N LEU A 6 9.37 -28.11 11.99
CA LEU A 6 9.68 -26.70 11.72
C LEU A 6 9.13 -25.83 12.85
N GLU A 7 9.83 -24.77 13.15
CA GLU A 7 9.32 -23.78 14.11
C GLU A 7 8.10 -23.02 13.53
N LEU A 8 7.03 -22.89 14.32
CA LEU A 8 5.83 -22.14 13.96
C LEU A 8 6.09 -20.63 14.06
N ASN A 9 6.93 -20.12 13.17
CA ASN A 9 7.27 -18.70 13.04
C ASN A 9 7.65 -18.37 11.60
N LEU A 10 7.99 -17.11 11.32
CA LEU A 10 8.36 -16.66 9.98
C LEU A 10 9.55 -17.44 9.37
N ILE A 11 10.49 -17.87 10.19
CA ILE A 11 11.64 -18.67 9.71
C ILE A 11 11.14 -20.02 9.22
N GLY A 12 10.32 -20.73 10.02
CA GLY A 12 9.75 -22.01 9.64
C GLY A 12 8.86 -21.93 8.39
N VAL A 13 8.10 -20.85 8.20
CA VAL A 13 7.35 -20.63 6.95
C VAL A 13 8.30 -20.50 5.76
N CYS A 14 9.39 -19.74 5.88
CA CYS A 14 10.38 -19.63 4.81
C CYS A 14 11.05 -21.00 4.52
N GLU A 15 11.39 -21.77 5.53
CA GLU A 15 11.97 -23.11 5.38
C GLU A 15 11.01 -24.10 4.71
N LEU A 16 9.71 -24.00 5.02
CA LEU A 16 8.67 -24.77 4.33
C LEU A 16 8.61 -24.42 2.84
N ILE A 17 8.62 -23.15 2.49
CA ILE A 17 8.65 -22.69 1.09
C ILE A 17 9.94 -23.15 0.39
N GLU A 18 11.09 -23.09 1.05
CA GLU A 18 12.33 -23.60 0.51
C GLU A 18 12.25 -25.11 0.20
N THR A 19 11.57 -25.87 1.06
CA THR A 19 11.29 -27.29 0.82
C THR A 19 10.39 -27.50 -0.38
N LEU A 20 9.31 -26.71 -0.50
CA LEU A 20 8.40 -26.77 -1.66
C LEU A 20 9.10 -26.39 -2.98
N ARG A 21 10.10 -25.53 -2.92
CA ARG A 21 10.89 -25.09 -4.07
C ARG A 21 12.16 -25.93 -4.30
N GLY A 22 12.42 -26.92 -3.44
CA GLY A 22 13.56 -27.80 -3.55
C GLY A 22 13.43 -28.81 -4.72
N PRO A 23 14.48 -29.60 -5.00
CA PRO A 23 14.52 -30.51 -6.17
C PRO A 23 13.42 -31.58 -6.18
N GLU A 24 12.95 -31.99 -5.00
CA GLU A 24 11.83 -32.96 -4.83
C GLU A 24 10.54 -32.26 -4.37
N GLY A 25 10.46 -30.95 -4.52
CA GLY A 25 9.34 -30.14 -4.07
C GLY A 25 8.17 -30.12 -5.02
N CYS A 26 7.31 -29.13 -4.88
CA CYS A 26 6.13 -28.95 -5.69
C CYS A 26 6.48 -28.32 -7.04
N PRO A 27 6.13 -28.91 -8.20
CA PRO A 27 6.44 -28.34 -9.51
C PRO A 27 5.90 -26.93 -9.68
N TRP A 28 4.71 -26.63 -9.16
CA TRP A 28 4.13 -25.30 -9.26
C TRP A 28 4.94 -24.27 -8.49
N ASP A 29 5.37 -24.60 -7.26
CA ASP A 29 6.17 -23.71 -6.42
C ASP A 29 7.58 -23.47 -6.99
N ILE A 30 8.17 -24.48 -7.60
CA ILE A 30 9.47 -24.39 -8.27
C ILE A 30 9.43 -23.39 -9.43
N GLU A 31 8.35 -23.34 -10.19
CA GLU A 31 8.17 -22.44 -11.34
C GLU A 31 7.91 -20.99 -10.94
N GLN A 32 7.54 -20.72 -9.68
CA GLN A 32 7.20 -19.36 -9.26
C GLN A 32 8.41 -18.43 -9.28
N THR A 33 8.13 -17.19 -9.60
CA THR A 33 9.09 -16.08 -9.64
C THR A 33 8.53 -14.89 -8.82
N PRO A 34 9.37 -13.90 -8.44
CA PRO A 34 8.86 -12.69 -7.80
C PRO A 34 7.72 -12.01 -8.58
N ASN A 35 7.82 -12.02 -9.91
CA ASN A 35 6.83 -11.38 -10.78
C ASN A 35 5.54 -12.21 -10.92
N SER A 36 5.62 -13.55 -11.01
CA SER A 36 4.43 -14.39 -11.16
C SER A 36 3.50 -14.27 -9.93
N LEU A 37 4.05 -14.10 -8.74
CA LEU A 37 3.28 -13.96 -7.50
C LEU A 37 2.80 -12.51 -7.22
N THR A 38 3.15 -11.53 -8.06
CA THR A 38 2.69 -10.14 -7.86
C THR A 38 1.18 -10.01 -7.90
N LYS A 39 0.53 -10.79 -8.78
CA LYS A 39 -0.93 -10.80 -8.92
C LYS A 39 -1.59 -11.27 -7.62
N HIS A 40 -1.18 -12.41 -7.10
CA HIS A 40 -1.68 -12.96 -5.84
C HIS A 40 -1.47 -11.99 -4.67
N LEU A 41 -0.26 -11.42 -4.53
CA LEU A 41 0.01 -10.42 -3.48
C LEU A 41 -0.98 -9.24 -3.51
N ILE A 42 -1.43 -8.82 -4.69
CA ILE A 42 -2.41 -7.72 -4.83
C ILE A 42 -3.81 -8.21 -4.50
N GLU A 43 -4.18 -9.43 -4.94
CA GLU A 43 -5.47 -10.08 -4.64
C GLU A 43 -5.66 -10.20 -3.13
N GLU A 44 -4.74 -10.85 -2.40
CA GLU A 44 -4.80 -11.00 -0.95
C GLU A 44 -4.83 -9.65 -0.22
N CYS A 45 -4.12 -8.63 -0.74
CA CYS A 45 -4.23 -7.27 -0.17
C CYS A 45 -5.65 -6.69 -0.27
N TYR A 46 -6.38 -6.94 -1.36
CA TYR A 46 -7.74 -6.45 -1.52
C TYR A 46 -8.74 -7.28 -0.73
N GLU A 47 -8.54 -8.60 -0.62
CA GLU A 47 -9.36 -9.52 0.15
C GLU A 47 -9.25 -9.20 1.66
N LEU A 48 -8.04 -8.94 2.15
CA LEU A 48 -7.85 -8.44 3.51
C LEU A 48 -8.54 -7.09 3.75
N VAL A 49 -8.48 -6.15 2.80
CA VAL A 49 -9.17 -4.85 2.92
C VAL A 49 -10.68 -5.06 2.98
N GLU A 50 -11.24 -5.95 2.18
CA GLU A 50 -12.66 -6.29 2.16
C GLU A 50 -13.09 -6.94 3.49
N ALA A 51 -12.34 -7.92 3.98
CA ALA A 51 -12.59 -8.55 5.27
C ALA A 51 -12.56 -7.54 6.44
N ILE A 52 -11.61 -6.59 6.43
CA ILE A 52 -11.55 -5.50 7.42
C ILE A 52 -12.78 -4.58 7.31
N GLU A 53 -13.20 -4.21 6.11
CA GLU A 53 -14.36 -3.32 5.90
C GLU A 53 -15.67 -3.98 6.34
N ASN A 54 -15.77 -5.31 6.19
CA ASN A 54 -16.90 -6.12 6.65
C ASN A 54 -16.86 -6.48 8.14
N ASN A 55 -15.75 -6.19 8.85
CA ASN A 55 -15.48 -6.64 10.22
C ASN A 55 -15.55 -8.16 10.38
N ASP A 56 -15.15 -8.90 9.35
CA ASP A 56 -15.11 -10.36 9.32
C ASP A 56 -13.77 -10.87 9.87
N LEU A 57 -13.77 -11.22 11.16
CA LEU A 57 -12.54 -11.60 11.86
C LEU A 57 -11.95 -12.92 11.35
N GLU A 58 -12.77 -13.85 10.89
CA GLU A 58 -12.32 -15.14 10.36
C GLU A 58 -11.57 -14.94 9.04
N ASN A 59 -12.16 -14.22 8.12
CA ASN A 59 -11.50 -13.87 6.86
C ASN A 59 -10.29 -12.94 7.07
N ILE A 60 -10.30 -12.02 8.03
CA ILE A 60 -9.11 -11.21 8.38
C ILE A 60 -7.93 -12.11 8.77
N GLU A 61 -8.17 -13.16 9.56
CA GLU A 61 -7.12 -14.11 9.98
C GLU A 61 -6.60 -14.92 8.78
N GLU A 62 -7.47 -15.37 7.90
CA GLU A 62 -7.14 -16.11 6.68
C GLU A 62 -6.27 -15.24 5.74
N GLU A 63 -6.74 -14.04 5.40
CA GLU A 63 -6.04 -13.14 4.46
C GLU A 63 -4.69 -12.63 4.98
N ILE A 64 -4.56 -12.46 6.30
CA ILE A 64 -3.25 -12.20 6.93
C ILE A 64 -2.31 -13.38 6.70
N GLY A 65 -2.80 -14.62 6.79
CA GLY A 65 -2.04 -15.83 6.51
C GLY A 65 -1.55 -15.87 5.06
N ASP A 66 -2.42 -15.60 4.10
CA ASP A 66 -2.12 -15.64 2.67
C ASP A 66 -1.17 -14.52 2.25
N LEU A 67 -1.35 -13.32 2.81
CA LEU A 67 -0.37 -12.25 2.68
C LEU A 67 0.99 -12.63 3.27
N LEU A 68 1.03 -13.28 4.44
CA LEU A 68 2.27 -13.73 5.05
C LEU A 68 2.95 -14.79 4.19
N LEU A 69 2.19 -15.72 3.60
CA LEU A 69 2.69 -16.71 2.65
C LEU A 69 3.33 -16.01 1.43
N ASN A 70 2.62 -15.11 0.78
CA ASN A 70 3.11 -14.36 -0.39
C ASN A 70 4.36 -13.54 -0.07
N LEU A 71 4.41 -12.88 1.10
CA LEU A 71 5.60 -12.15 1.56
C LEU A 71 6.76 -13.08 1.86
N SER A 72 6.50 -14.28 2.39
CA SER A 72 7.55 -15.28 2.68
C SER A 72 8.17 -15.81 1.39
N TYR A 73 7.40 -16.02 0.32
CA TYR A 73 7.97 -16.28 -1.02
C TYR A 73 8.94 -15.19 -1.46
N GLN A 74 8.58 -13.92 -1.31
CA GLN A 74 9.48 -12.82 -1.68
C GLN A 74 10.78 -12.83 -0.85
N ILE A 75 10.70 -13.24 0.42
CA ILE A 75 11.89 -13.40 1.28
C ILE A 75 12.77 -14.55 0.77
N VAL A 76 12.18 -15.71 0.43
CA VAL A 76 12.90 -16.85 -0.13
C VAL A 76 13.57 -16.50 -1.44
N PHE A 77 12.90 -15.78 -2.35
CA PHE A 77 13.54 -15.29 -3.59
C PHE A 77 14.73 -14.36 -3.34
N LEU A 78 14.68 -13.52 -2.30
CA LEU A 78 15.85 -12.71 -1.91
C LEU A 78 16.98 -13.56 -1.36
N LYS A 79 16.66 -14.65 -0.65
CA LYS A 79 17.60 -15.60 -0.09
C LYS A 79 18.28 -16.43 -1.21
N GLU A 80 17.51 -16.92 -2.17
CA GLU A 80 18.02 -17.60 -3.38
C GLU A 80 19.02 -16.73 -4.17
N LYS A 81 18.80 -15.41 -4.19
CA LYS A 81 19.72 -14.44 -4.81
C LYS A 81 20.90 -14.03 -3.92
N ASN A 82 21.05 -14.61 -2.73
CA ASN A 82 22.05 -14.23 -1.74
C ASN A 82 22.04 -12.73 -1.39
N TYR A 83 20.90 -12.06 -1.50
CA TYR A 83 20.75 -10.62 -1.26
C TYR A 83 20.34 -10.31 0.19
N SER A 84 19.38 -11.08 0.74
CA SER A 84 18.86 -10.90 2.08
C SER A 84 18.17 -12.18 2.58
N ASN A 85 17.84 -12.23 3.85
CA ASN A 85 17.07 -13.29 4.46
C ASN A 85 16.09 -12.72 5.51
N GLU A 86 15.28 -13.59 6.11
CA GLU A 86 14.26 -13.25 7.12
C GLU A 86 14.87 -12.49 8.30
N LYS A 87 16.02 -12.94 8.84
CA LYS A 87 16.69 -12.30 9.99
C LYS A 87 17.19 -10.91 9.65
N ALA A 88 17.81 -10.74 8.49
CA ALA A 88 18.31 -9.45 8.02
C ALA A 88 17.14 -8.47 7.75
N LEU A 89 16.06 -8.96 7.19
CA LEU A 89 14.85 -8.17 6.92
C LEU A 89 14.21 -7.70 8.24
N ILE A 90 13.99 -8.61 9.19
CA ILE A 90 13.42 -8.30 10.50
C ILE A 90 14.32 -7.30 11.25
N LYS A 91 15.64 -7.49 11.23
CA LYS A 91 16.58 -6.54 11.84
C LYS A 91 16.43 -5.13 11.25
N LYS A 92 16.34 -5.01 9.92
CA LYS A 92 16.09 -3.71 9.25
C LYS A 92 14.75 -3.10 9.64
N LEU A 93 13.70 -3.92 9.75
CA LEU A 93 12.38 -3.48 10.19
C LEU A 93 12.41 -2.96 11.63
N PHE A 94 13.01 -3.71 12.55
CA PHE A 94 13.19 -3.29 13.94
C PHE A 94 13.91 -1.95 14.04
N PHE A 95 15.06 -1.83 13.39
CA PHE A 95 15.82 -0.59 13.37
C PHE A 95 15.01 0.59 12.83
N LYS A 96 14.26 0.36 11.76
CA LYS A 96 13.38 1.37 11.14
C LYS A 96 12.28 1.81 12.11
N ILE A 97 11.59 0.89 12.78
CA ILE A 97 10.50 1.20 13.73
C ILE A 97 11.09 1.93 14.94
N HIS A 98 12.12 1.39 15.55
CA HIS A 98 12.77 1.97 16.73
C HIS A 98 13.23 3.42 16.46
N THR A 99 13.95 3.64 15.36
CA THR A 99 14.48 4.97 15.01
C THR A 99 13.38 5.99 14.71
N ARG A 100 12.22 5.54 14.21
CA ARG A 100 11.10 6.44 13.86
C ARG A 100 10.17 6.76 15.03
N HIS A 101 10.35 6.10 16.18
CA HIS A 101 9.53 6.31 17.37
C HIS A 101 10.37 6.76 18.58
N PRO A 102 11.18 7.84 18.47
CA PRO A 102 12.01 8.32 19.58
C PRO A 102 11.18 8.80 20.77
N HIS A 103 9.90 9.11 20.58
CA HIS A 103 8.96 9.45 21.65
C HIS A 103 8.52 8.24 22.49
N VAL A 104 8.82 7.00 22.04
CA VAL A 104 8.56 5.76 22.77
C VAL A 104 9.86 5.15 23.29
N PHE A 105 10.93 5.19 22.49
CA PHE A 105 12.19 4.48 22.77
C PHE A 105 13.35 5.39 23.17
N ALA A 106 13.13 6.74 23.26
CA ALA A 106 14.09 7.72 23.71
C ALA A 106 13.40 8.85 24.46
N ASP A 107 14.11 9.93 24.80
CA ASP A 107 13.62 11.00 25.69
C ASP A 107 12.73 12.06 25.01
N LEU A 108 12.38 11.89 23.74
CA LEU A 108 11.54 12.84 23.02
C LEU A 108 10.07 12.72 23.47
N LYS A 109 9.51 13.80 24.03
CA LYS A 109 8.08 13.84 24.36
C LYS A 109 7.29 14.47 23.22
N LEU A 110 6.25 13.78 22.75
CA LEU A 110 5.28 14.27 21.77
C LEU A 110 3.88 14.05 22.34
N ASN A 111 3.06 15.10 22.33
CA ASN A 111 1.80 15.12 23.09
C ASN A 111 0.57 14.75 22.26
N ASP A 112 0.71 14.70 20.93
CA ASP A 112 -0.41 14.38 20.03
C ASP A 112 0.05 13.64 18.77
N SER A 113 -0.89 13.03 18.08
CA SER A 113 -0.64 12.26 16.85
C SER A 113 -0.09 13.11 15.69
N ALA A 114 -0.46 14.38 15.62
CA ALA A 114 0.02 15.28 14.55
C ALA A 114 1.51 15.61 14.74
N ALA A 115 1.95 15.81 15.99
CA ALA A 115 3.37 15.98 16.32
C ALA A 115 4.17 14.71 16.01
N VAL A 116 3.61 13.53 16.29
CA VAL A 116 4.22 12.24 15.95
C VAL A 116 4.36 12.11 14.44
N GLU A 117 3.30 12.34 13.66
CA GLU A 117 3.35 12.27 12.18
C GLU A 117 4.38 13.25 11.61
N LYS A 118 4.40 14.48 12.09
CA LYS A 118 5.37 15.51 11.66
C LYS A 118 6.81 15.09 11.92
N ASN A 119 7.07 14.54 13.10
CA ASN A 119 8.39 14.03 13.47
C ASN A 119 8.80 12.83 12.60
N TRP A 120 7.89 11.89 12.41
CA TRP A 120 8.09 10.72 11.55
C TRP A 120 8.44 11.12 10.11
N GLN A 121 7.74 12.10 9.53
CA GLN A 121 8.06 12.65 8.21
C GLN A 121 9.46 13.30 8.18
N LYS A 122 9.85 14.04 9.22
CA LYS A 122 11.21 14.63 9.32
C LYS A 122 12.30 13.54 9.30
N ILE A 123 12.12 12.47 10.11
CA ILE A 123 13.08 11.36 10.16
C ILE A 123 13.14 10.64 8.82
N LYS A 124 11.98 10.36 8.20
CA LYS A 124 11.89 9.74 6.88
C LYS A 124 12.60 10.55 5.80
N ASN A 125 12.41 11.86 5.79
CA ASN A 125 13.03 12.76 4.81
C ASN A 125 14.56 12.85 5.01
N LYS A 126 15.06 12.82 6.25
CA LYS A 126 16.50 12.76 6.54
C LYS A 126 17.14 11.46 6.04
N ALA A 127 16.45 10.33 6.21
CA ALA A 127 16.94 9.03 5.75
C ALA A 127 16.92 8.90 4.22
N ASN A 128 16.03 9.63 3.53
CA ASN A 128 15.81 9.54 2.08
C ASN A 128 16.45 10.70 1.30
N LYS A 129 17.48 11.37 1.82
CA LYS A 129 18.14 12.53 1.16
C LYS A 129 18.58 12.25 -0.29
N ASN A 130 18.72 11.00 -0.69
CA ASN A 130 19.14 10.59 -2.03
C ASN A 130 18.01 10.01 -2.90
N ASN A 131 16.75 10.00 -2.44
CA ASN A 131 15.64 9.34 -3.15
C ASN A 131 14.44 10.27 -3.26
N THR A 132 14.60 11.36 -4.04
CA THR A 132 13.56 12.37 -4.21
C THR A 132 12.38 11.90 -5.06
N ASP A 133 12.45 10.74 -5.74
CA ASP A 133 11.46 10.38 -6.79
C ASP A 133 10.63 9.11 -6.52
N ASN A 134 10.64 8.54 -5.32
CA ASN A 134 9.93 7.28 -5.07
C ASN A 134 8.44 7.47 -4.73
N ILE A 135 7.64 7.87 -5.71
CA ILE A 135 6.20 7.57 -5.71
C ILE A 135 6.04 6.28 -6.52
N PRO A 136 5.52 5.17 -5.91
CA PRO A 136 5.28 3.94 -6.65
C PRO A 136 4.29 4.18 -7.79
N LYS A 137 4.69 3.91 -9.02
CA LYS A 137 3.88 4.19 -10.23
C LYS A 137 2.71 3.22 -10.43
N HIS A 138 2.74 2.07 -9.74
CA HIS A 138 1.73 1.01 -9.85
C HIS A 138 0.60 1.10 -8.81
N LEU A 139 0.51 2.23 -8.10
CA LEU A 139 -0.62 2.48 -7.21
C LEU A 139 -1.91 2.71 -8.02
N PRO A 140 -3.10 2.39 -7.47
CA PRO A 140 -4.37 2.82 -8.02
C PRO A 140 -4.35 4.32 -8.32
N SER A 141 -4.96 4.72 -9.44
CA SER A 141 -4.73 6.05 -10.05
C SER A 141 -5.12 7.21 -9.13
N LEU A 142 -6.21 7.08 -8.37
CA LEU A 142 -6.64 8.15 -7.46
C LEU A 142 -5.72 8.26 -6.23
N ILE A 143 -5.23 7.12 -5.72
CA ILE A 143 -4.22 7.10 -4.64
C ILE A 143 -2.90 7.71 -5.15
N LEU A 144 -2.49 7.37 -6.37
CA LEU A 144 -1.30 7.92 -7.00
C LEU A 144 -1.42 9.44 -7.14
N ALA A 145 -2.56 9.94 -7.65
CA ALA A 145 -2.84 11.37 -7.77
C ALA A 145 -2.69 12.09 -6.42
N GLN A 146 -3.33 11.61 -5.36
CA GLN A 146 -3.23 12.21 -4.02
C GLN A 146 -1.80 12.19 -3.47
N LYS A 147 -1.03 11.11 -3.71
CA LYS A 147 0.39 11.04 -3.29
C LYS A 147 1.28 12.02 -4.05
N VAL A 148 1.08 12.14 -5.37
CA VAL A 148 1.78 13.12 -6.20
C VAL A 148 1.48 14.53 -5.70
N GLN A 149 0.21 14.88 -5.54
CA GLN A 149 -0.22 16.18 -5.05
C GLN A 149 0.33 16.50 -3.66
N LYS A 150 0.25 15.55 -2.70
CA LYS A 150 0.83 15.73 -1.35
C LYS A 150 2.34 15.98 -1.39
N LYS A 151 3.05 15.38 -2.33
CA LYS A 151 4.50 15.55 -2.48
C LYS A 151 4.85 16.91 -3.08
N TYR A 152 4.16 17.30 -4.14
CA TYR A 152 4.48 18.51 -4.92
C TYR A 152 3.78 19.77 -4.41
N SER A 153 2.69 19.67 -3.64
CA SER A 153 2.06 20.83 -2.98
C SER A 153 3.01 21.58 -2.05
N LYS A 154 3.99 20.88 -1.47
CA LYS A 154 5.03 21.49 -0.63
C LYS A 154 6.07 22.31 -1.40
N LEU A 155 6.12 22.16 -2.73
CA LEU A 155 7.07 22.84 -3.60
C LEU A 155 6.43 24.04 -4.32
N ASN A 156 5.12 23.94 -4.59
CA ASN A 156 4.33 25.00 -5.23
C ASN A 156 3.21 25.35 -4.24
N ASN A 157 3.02 26.63 -3.93
CA ASN A 157 1.98 27.13 -3.01
C ASN A 157 0.70 26.28 -3.11
N GLU A 158 0.25 25.70 -1.98
CA GLU A 158 -0.86 24.74 -1.96
C GLU A 158 -2.09 25.31 -2.69
N SER A 159 -2.54 24.61 -3.74
CA SER A 159 -3.85 24.88 -4.34
C SER A 159 -4.92 24.77 -3.26
N SER A 160 -5.79 25.74 -3.14
CA SER A 160 -6.91 25.67 -2.19
C SER A 160 -8.00 24.70 -2.71
N THR A 161 -8.89 24.27 -1.82
CA THR A 161 -10.09 23.50 -2.22
C THR A 161 -10.96 24.25 -3.22
N ILE A 162 -10.98 25.59 -3.12
CA ILE A 162 -11.71 26.48 -4.03
C ILE A 162 -11.06 26.46 -5.43
N ASP A 163 -9.74 26.42 -5.49
CA ASP A 163 -9.01 26.40 -6.76
C ASP A 163 -9.29 25.10 -7.53
N SER A 164 -9.26 23.95 -6.86
CA SER A 164 -9.58 22.66 -7.49
C SER A 164 -11.01 22.61 -8.02
N LEU A 165 -12.00 23.11 -7.26
CA LEU A 165 -13.40 23.20 -7.73
C LEU A 165 -13.54 24.17 -8.91
N SER A 166 -12.87 25.31 -8.87
CA SER A 166 -12.89 26.31 -9.94
C SER A 166 -12.26 25.76 -11.21
N ASN A 167 -11.13 25.07 -11.12
CA ASN A 167 -10.47 24.41 -12.24
C ASN A 167 -11.39 23.38 -12.91
N MET A 168 -11.99 22.48 -12.13
CA MET A 168 -12.94 21.50 -12.67
C MET A 168 -14.11 22.16 -13.39
N ARG A 169 -14.72 23.22 -12.79
CA ARG A 169 -15.82 23.96 -13.42
C ARG A 169 -15.40 24.62 -14.73
N ASN A 170 -14.23 25.22 -14.77
CA ASN A 170 -13.71 25.87 -15.97
C ASN A 170 -13.50 24.84 -17.11
N ILE A 171 -12.94 23.67 -16.81
CA ILE A 171 -12.77 22.60 -17.80
C ILE A 171 -14.14 22.14 -18.33
N MET A 172 -15.12 21.91 -17.44
CA MET A 172 -16.45 21.42 -17.81
C MET A 172 -17.26 22.47 -18.60
N ASN A 173 -17.16 23.75 -18.27
CA ASN A 173 -17.96 24.80 -18.88
C ASN A 173 -17.43 25.28 -20.25
N ASN A 174 -16.14 25.11 -20.52
CA ASN A 174 -15.49 25.62 -21.73
C ASN A 174 -15.63 24.70 -22.95
N GLN A 175 -16.23 23.51 -22.80
CA GLN A 175 -16.30 22.51 -23.86
C GLN A 175 -17.67 21.84 -23.91
N LYS A 176 -18.18 21.61 -25.13
CA LYS A 176 -19.42 20.80 -25.32
C LYS A 176 -19.20 19.31 -25.10
N MET A 177 -17.97 18.80 -25.29
CA MET A 177 -17.58 17.42 -25.04
C MET A 177 -16.18 17.40 -24.42
N LEU A 178 -16.02 16.56 -23.41
CA LEU A 178 -14.72 16.33 -22.78
C LEU A 178 -13.90 15.32 -23.60
N ASN A 179 -12.63 15.62 -23.83
CA ASN A 179 -11.67 14.65 -24.35
C ASN A 179 -10.96 13.90 -23.22
N SER A 180 -10.13 12.90 -23.57
CA SER A 180 -9.39 12.06 -22.61
C SER A 180 -8.53 12.87 -21.62
N ASP A 181 -7.84 13.89 -22.12
CA ASP A 181 -6.92 14.69 -21.30
C ASP A 181 -7.70 15.52 -20.27
N MET A 182 -8.81 16.10 -20.67
CA MET A 182 -9.71 16.85 -19.80
C MET A 182 -10.34 15.96 -18.71
N VAL A 183 -10.74 14.74 -19.04
CA VAL A 183 -11.22 13.78 -18.06
C VAL A 183 -10.12 13.44 -17.05
N GLY A 184 -8.89 13.20 -17.51
CA GLY A 184 -7.74 12.98 -16.63
C GLY A 184 -7.48 14.16 -15.69
N GLU A 185 -7.55 15.40 -16.21
CA GLU A 185 -7.36 16.61 -15.41
C GLU A 185 -8.46 16.79 -14.36
N ILE A 186 -9.72 16.57 -14.72
CA ILE A 186 -10.86 16.60 -13.77
C ILE A 186 -10.68 15.57 -12.65
N LEU A 187 -10.31 14.33 -12.97
CA LEU A 187 -10.06 13.28 -11.98
C LEU A 187 -8.89 13.63 -11.05
N PHE A 188 -7.85 14.26 -11.60
CA PHE A 188 -6.71 14.73 -10.81
C PHE A 188 -7.12 15.87 -9.86
N GLU A 189 -7.84 16.88 -10.31
CA GLU A 189 -8.35 17.98 -9.48
C GLU A 189 -9.36 17.48 -8.43
N LEU A 190 -10.25 16.54 -8.78
CA LEU A 190 -11.18 15.93 -7.84
C LEU A 190 -10.43 15.18 -6.74
N SER A 191 -9.35 14.45 -7.09
CA SER A 191 -8.48 13.79 -6.13
C SER A 191 -7.78 14.79 -5.21
N ASN A 192 -7.40 15.98 -5.71
CA ASN A 192 -6.81 17.04 -4.89
C ASN A 192 -7.83 17.63 -3.91
N TYR A 193 -9.05 17.93 -4.41
CA TYR A 193 -10.14 18.38 -3.56
C TYR A 193 -10.42 17.38 -2.42
N ALA A 194 -10.52 16.09 -2.74
CA ALA A 194 -10.70 15.03 -1.75
C ALA A 194 -9.56 15.02 -0.73
N ARG A 195 -8.30 15.06 -1.18
CA ARG A 195 -7.11 15.10 -0.31
C ARG A 195 -7.13 16.27 0.67
N LEU A 196 -7.47 17.47 0.20
CA LEU A 196 -7.52 18.68 1.04
C LEU A 196 -8.62 18.60 2.11
N ASN A 197 -9.70 17.89 1.81
CA ASN A 197 -10.81 17.62 2.74
C ASN A 197 -10.62 16.32 3.56
N LYS A 198 -9.45 15.67 3.50
CA LYS A 198 -9.15 14.40 4.18
C LYS A 198 -10.08 13.25 3.76
N ILE A 199 -10.52 13.26 2.51
CA ILE A 199 -11.33 12.21 1.90
C ILE A 199 -10.40 11.30 1.09
N ASP A 200 -10.54 9.99 1.28
CA ASP A 200 -9.90 9.00 0.42
C ASP A 200 -10.75 8.83 -0.84
N SER A 201 -10.22 9.29 -1.98
CA SER A 201 -10.95 9.28 -3.25
C SER A 201 -11.12 7.87 -3.83
N GLU A 202 -10.17 6.97 -3.62
CA GLU A 202 -10.24 5.58 -4.07
C GLU A 202 -11.33 4.83 -3.32
N LYS A 203 -11.30 4.90 -1.98
CA LYS A 203 -12.30 4.30 -1.11
C LYS A 203 -13.71 4.86 -1.39
N SER A 204 -13.82 6.15 -1.63
CA SER A 204 -15.11 6.80 -1.93
C SER A 204 -15.70 6.30 -3.24
N LEU A 205 -14.86 6.14 -4.29
CA LEU A 205 -15.29 5.60 -5.57
C LEU A 205 -15.66 4.12 -5.46
N LYS A 206 -14.83 3.31 -4.78
CA LYS A 206 -15.10 1.88 -4.54
C LYS A 206 -16.45 1.70 -3.84
N LYS A 207 -16.70 2.47 -2.78
CA LYS A 207 -17.97 2.43 -2.06
C LYS A 207 -19.15 2.75 -2.99
N PHE A 208 -19.08 3.82 -3.77
CA PHE A 208 -20.14 4.20 -4.70
C PHE A 208 -20.42 3.11 -5.75
N ILE A 209 -19.37 2.45 -6.26
CA ILE A 209 -19.47 1.35 -7.21
C ILE A 209 -20.22 0.16 -6.57
N ASN A 210 -19.86 -0.22 -5.34
CA ASN A 210 -20.51 -1.31 -4.63
C ASN A 210 -22.00 -0.99 -4.38
N ASP A 211 -22.31 0.20 -3.85
CA ASP A 211 -23.68 0.66 -3.62
C ASP A 211 -24.50 0.65 -4.92
N TYR A 212 -23.89 1.01 -6.05
CA TYR A 212 -24.53 0.99 -7.37
C TYR A 212 -24.80 -0.44 -7.88
N MET A 213 -23.85 -1.36 -7.68
CA MET A 213 -24.03 -2.78 -8.04
C MET A 213 -25.16 -3.43 -7.25
N ASP A 214 -25.23 -3.18 -5.93
CA ASP A 214 -26.28 -3.72 -5.06
C ASP A 214 -27.66 -3.25 -5.51
N GLN A 215 -27.82 -1.96 -5.78
CA GLN A 215 -29.09 -1.40 -6.30
C GLN A 215 -29.50 -1.95 -7.66
N THR A 216 -28.54 -2.45 -8.45
CA THR A 216 -28.81 -2.99 -9.79
C THR A 216 -29.19 -4.48 -9.71
N ASN A 217 -28.68 -5.21 -8.71
CA ASN A 217 -28.96 -6.62 -8.48
C ASN A 217 -30.34 -6.85 -7.80
N GLU A 218 -30.93 -5.80 -7.17
CA GLU A 218 -32.23 -5.86 -6.55
C GLU A 218 -33.42 -5.59 -7.53
N LYS A 219 -33.11 -5.32 -8.80
CA LYS A 219 -34.11 -5.11 -9.88
C LYS A 219 -34.22 -6.31 -10.78
#